data_2dc16fc55eacc76e212a8211221984a0
#
_entry.id   2dc16fc55eacc76e212a8211221984a0
#
_cell.length_a   1.000
_cell.length_b   1.000
_cell.length_c   1.000
_cell.angle_alpha   90.00
_cell.angle_beta   90.00
_cell.angle_gamma   90.00
#
_symmetry.space_group_name_H-M   'P 1'
#
loop_
_entity.id
_entity.type
_entity.pdbx_description
1 polymer ?
#
loop_
_entity_poly.entity_id
_entity_poly.type
_entity_poly.pdbx_seq_one_letter_code
_entity_poly.pdbx_strand_id
1 'polypeptide(L)'
;MNQKEYGDVLSDVHVYSSYHLNPKSSCAVTRVRICIPSNAVNEPWKKRAVEHHYCNSDDTEPLAFKETRVTPRSLQLQNSENLQGNVMNKYVADGERADNGSDTPSLEVNVRGRKRVTVEVSHDEDGDLVLRRKKHQSQEDVLFLTIQHSLATGLDSVGEQIWNGAMLMADFIIHNKTVFKDQSLLELGAGTGVTSIVAAMYAHTVFCTDIGDNVLRIARDNCERNMSTYPGSHQILVREMDWFKDLSEGRAQSEFYLSESEQEVVKNIPILMAADVIYDIDATAAFFKTIKHLMSHPKEKSLYIALEKRLVFTVSDLDIASPGYEHFRECLDILQSHGNFNGPQFHCEQLSTTFPQYLNYNRSKYLELWKVTSRFPKT
;
A
#
# COMPACT_ATOMS: atom_id res chain seq x y z
N MET A 1 30.90 22.01 7.56
CA MET A 1 29.93 21.22 6.84
C MET A 1 28.57 21.85 7.15
N ASN A 2 27.98 22.53 6.17
CA ASN A 2 26.68 23.14 6.34
C ASN A 2 25.64 22.03 6.32
N GLN A 3 24.99 21.79 7.46
CA GLN A 3 23.72 21.05 7.49
C GLN A 3 22.73 21.88 6.66
N LYS A 4 22.37 21.37 5.49
CA LYS A 4 21.19 21.85 4.79
C LYS A 4 20.01 21.47 5.67
N GLU A 5 19.32 22.46 6.25
CA GLU A 5 18.01 22.27 6.86
C GLU A 5 17.03 21.84 5.76
N TYR A 6 16.86 20.55 5.57
CA TYR A 6 15.73 20.04 4.82
C TYR A 6 14.51 20.10 5.75
N GLY A 7 13.45 20.75 5.29
CA GLY A 7 12.17 20.74 6.01
C GLY A 7 11.63 19.32 6.17
N ASP A 8 10.73 19.13 7.13
CA ASP A 8 10.06 17.84 7.34
C ASP A 8 9.28 17.41 6.11
N VAL A 9 9.40 16.14 5.74
CA VAL A 9 8.64 15.51 4.68
C VAL A 9 7.38 14.89 5.30
N LEU A 10 6.20 15.17 4.73
CA LEU A 10 4.92 14.66 5.21
C LEU A 10 4.58 13.32 4.57
N SER A 11 4.03 12.41 5.36
CA SER A 11 3.51 11.12 4.88
C SER A 11 2.31 11.29 3.96
N ASP A 12 2.25 10.54 2.87
CA ASP A 12 1.16 10.57 1.89
C ASP A 12 -0.18 10.05 2.45
N VAL A 13 -0.15 9.22 3.48
CA VAL A 13 -1.31 8.44 3.94
C VAL A 13 -2.13 9.12 5.02
N HIS A 14 -1.60 10.12 5.71
CA HIS A 14 -2.30 10.78 6.82
C HIS A 14 -3.61 11.47 6.41
N VAL A 15 -3.77 11.83 5.13
CA VAL A 15 -4.98 12.50 4.60
C VAL A 15 -6.13 11.54 4.36
N TYR A 16 -5.86 10.24 4.16
CA TYR A 16 -6.84 9.25 3.68
C TYR A 16 -7.22 8.19 4.71
N SER A 17 -6.56 8.15 5.85
CA SER A 17 -6.74 7.11 6.86
C SER A 17 -7.06 7.71 8.23
N SER A 18 -7.87 7.00 9.02
CA SER A 18 -8.02 7.31 10.43
C SER A 18 -6.74 6.87 11.16
N TYR A 19 -6.10 7.76 11.88
CA TYR A 19 -4.92 7.47 12.69
C TYR A 19 -5.11 7.92 14.13
N HIS A 20 -4.36 7.30 15.02
CA HIS A 20 -4.29 7.71 16.42
C HIS A 20 -2.85 8.11 16.73
N LEU A 21 -2.69 9.32 17.28
CA LEU A 21 -1.40 9.75 17.78
C LEU A 21 -1.07 8.97 19.06
N ASN A 22 0.12 8.42 19.14
CA ASN A 22 0.63 7.89 20.39
C ASN A 22 1.02 9.08 21.29
N PRO A 23 0.35 9.29 22.42
CA PRO A 23 0.63 10.47 23.28
C PRO A 23 2.06 10.48 23.87
N LYS A 24 2.80 9.38 23.73
CA LYS A 24 4.18 9.23 24.26
C LYS A 24 5.27 9.29 23.18
N SER A 25 4.88 9.38 21.90
CA SER A 25 5.82 9.42 20.76
C SER A 25 5.25 10.23 19.61
N SER A 26 6.09 10.73 18.71
CA SER A 26 5.68 11.37 17.45
C SER A 26 5.06 10.39 16.43
N CYS A 27 4.93 9.12 16.78
CA CYS A 27 4.41 8.08 15.90
C CYS A 27 2.88 8.07 15.89
N ALA A 28 2.31 7.84 14.71
CA ALA A 28 0.90 7.55 14.49
C ALA A 28 0.68 6.06 14.32
N VAL A 29 -0.53 5.60 14.60
CA VAL A 29 -0.99 4.25 14.29
C VAL A 29 -2.18 4.37 13.35
N THR A 30 -2.05 3.87 12.15
CA THR A 30 -3.07 3.93 11.10
C THR A 30 -3.67 2.55 10.85
N ARG A 31 -4.99 2.50 10.67
CA ARG A 31 -5.69 1.30 10.18
C ARG A 31 -5.87 1.40 8.67
N VAL A 32 -5.07 0.63 7.95
CA VAL A 32 -5.16 0.52 6.49
C VAL A 32 -6.23 -0.51 6.14
N ARG A 33 -7.29 -0.05 5.46
CA ARG A 33 -8.39 -0.93 5.02
C ARG A 33 -8.03 -1.59 3.70
N ILE A 34 -8.22 -2.90 3.63
CA ILE A 34 -8.09 -3.71 2.40
C ILE A 34 -9.45 -4.29 2.06
N CYS A 35 -9.94 -4.01 0.85
CA CYS A 35 -11.14 -4.64 0.30
C CYS A 35 -10.74 -5.89 -0.48
N ILE A 36 -11.04 -7.06 0.05
CA ILE A 36 -10.63 -8.33 -0.56
C ILE A 36 -11.70 -8.79 -1.54
N PRO A 37 -11.31 -9.21 -2.76
CA PRO A 37 -12.26 -9.72 -3.74
C PRO A 37 -13.03 -10.95 -3.21
N SER A 38 -14.34 -11.00 -3.43
CA SER A 38 -15.22 -12.09 -2.95
C SER A 38 -14.84 -13.48 -3.48
N ASN A 39 -14.12 -13.57 -4.60
CA ASN A 39 -13.62 -14.83 -5.15
C ASN A 39 -12.41 -15.41 -4.39
N ALA A 40 -11.91 -14.72 -3.36
CA ALA A 40 -10.85 -15.20 -2.45
C ALA A 40 -11.43 -15.97 -1.23
N VAL A 41 -12.61 -16.59 -1.35
CA VAL A 41 -13.38 -17.19 -0.23
C VAL A 41 -12.63 -18.29 0.54
N ASN A 42 -11.65 -18.95 -0.07
CA ASN A 42 -10.94 -20.10 0.51
C ASN A 42 -9.52 -19.79 1.04
N GLU A 43 -9.17 -18.52 1.24
CA GLU A 43 -7.84 -18.17 1.74
C GLU A 43 -7.71 -18.47 3.24
N PRO A 44 -6.69 -19.23 3.68
CA PRO A 44 -6.56 -19.73 5.07
C PRO A 44 -6.54 -18.65 6.15
N TRP A 45 -6.05 -17.44 5.82
CA TRP A 45 -5.95 -16.31 6.75
C TRP A 45 -7.30 -15.66 7.05
N LYS A 46 -8.32 -15.79 6.19
CA LYS A 46 -9.68 -15.30 6.45
C LYS A 46 -10.30 -15.91 7.70
N LYS A 47 -10.10 -17.19 7.95
CA LYS A 47 -10.64 -17.88 9.14
C LYS A 47 -10.04 -17.32 10.44
N ARG A 48 -8.75 -17.00 10.44
CA ARG A 48 -8.06 -16.46 11.64
C ARG A 48 -8.45 -15.02 11.94
N ALA A 49 -8.61 -14.15 10.93
CA ALA A 49 -9.03 -12.77 11.14
C ALA A 49 -10.42 -12.67 11.77
N VAL A 50 -11.32 -13.63 11.49
CA VAL A 50 -12.65 -13.70 12.11
C VAL A 50 -12.57 -14.22 13.55
N GLU A 51 -11.73 -15.21 13.83
CA GLU A 51 -11.57 -15.80 15.18
C GLU A 51 -10.96 -14.79 16.18
N HIS A 52 -10.00 -13.96 15.77
CA HIS A 52 -9.42 -12.93 16.64
C HIS A 52 -10.37 -11.75 16.96
N HIS A 53 -11.41 -11.52 16.17
CA HIS A 53 -12.44 -10.53 16.51
C HIS A 53 -13.39 -11.01 17.62
N TYR A 54 -13.48 -12.31 17.88
CA TYR A 54 -14.38 -12.90 18.90
C TYR A 54 -13.68 -13.24 20.22
N CYS A 55 -12.34 -13.27 20.28
CA CYS A 55 -11.59 -13.70 21.48
C CYS A 55 -11.10 -12.55 22.38
N ASN A 56 -11.31 -11.29 22.05
CA ASN A 56 -10.92 -10.14 22.88
C ASN A 56 -12.11 -9.49 23.60
N SER A 57 -13.01 -10.26 24.16
CA SER A 57 -14.00 -9.79 25.11
C SER A 57 -13.72 -10.41 26.50
N ASP A 58 -12.55 -10.15 27.07
CA ASP A 58 -12.38 -10.07 28.52
C ASP A 58 -10.92 -9.64 28.85
N ASP A 59 -10.86 -8.65 29.72
CA ASP A 59 -9.64 -8.14 30.39
C ASP A 59 -8.66 -7.27 29.58
N THR A 60 -9.13 -6.09 29.18
CA THR A 60 -8.45 -4.77 29.44
C THR A 60 -9.43 -3.67 28.99
N GLU A 61 -9.59 -2.62 29.80
CA GLU A 61 -10.49 -1.50 29.48
C GLU A 61 -10.32 -1.01 28.04
N PRO A 62 -11.43 -0.84 27.31
CA PRO A 62 -11.34 -0.31 25.95
C PRO A 62 -10.80 1.11 26.03
N LEU A 63 -9.62 1.32 25.46
CA LEU A 63 -9.15 2.67 25.14
C LEU A 63 -10.25 3.33 24.32
N ALA A 64 -10.98 4.24 24.94
CA ALA A 64 -12.12 4.92 24.38
C ALA A 64 -11.70 5.61 23.07
N PHE A 65 -12.18 5.06 21.97
CA PHE A 65 -12.01 5.65 20.63
C PHE A 65 -12.78 6.97 20.58
N LYS A 66 -12.10 8.08 20.85
CA LYS A 66 -12.62 9.40 20.50
C LYS A 66 -12.35 9.65 19.03
N GLU A 67 -13.37 9.50 18.21
CA GLU A 67 -13.37 10.01 16.84
C GLU A 67 -13.21 11.53 16.87
N THR A 68 -12.01 12.01 16.69
CA THR A 68 -11.79 13.44 16.45
C THR A 68 -11.93 13.67 14.94
N ARG A 69 -13.14 13.99 14.50
CA ARG A 69 -13.35 14.52 13.15
C ARG A 69 -12.68 15.90 13.11
N VAL A 70 -11.53 15.97 12.44
CA VAL A 70 -10.95 17.25 12.03
C VAL A 70 -11.71 17.70 10.79
N THR A 71 -12.67 18.63 10.98
CA THR A 71 -13.23 19.37 9.85
C THR A 71 -12.17 20.36 9.36
N PRO A 72 -11.93 20.45 8.05
CA PRO A 72 -11.05 21.48 7.51
C PRO A 72 -11.62 22.86 7.87
N ARG A 73 -10.84 23.68 8.54
CA ARG A 73 -11.17 25.09 8.77
C ARG A 73 -11.27 25.74 7.41
N SER A 74 -12.50 26.09 7.02
CA SER A 74 -12.80 26.89 5.84
C SER A 74 -12.06 28.23 5.93
N LEU A 75 -11.18 28.46 4.97
CA LEU A 75 -10.76 29.80 4.59
C LEU A 75 -12.02 30.54 4.10
N GLN A 76 -12.49 31.50 4.89
CA GLN A 76 -13.52 32.43 4.48
C GLN A 76 -12.96 33.30 3.36
N LEU A 77 -13.41 33.06 2.15
CA LEU A 77 -13.51 34.11 1.13
C LEU A 77 -14.99 34.47 1.05
N GLN A 78 -15.28 35.69 1.47
CA GLN A 78 -16.53 36.36 1.22
C GLN A 78 -16.74 36.43 -0.29
N ASN A 79 -17.88 35.92 -0.76
CA ASN A 79 -18.69 36.62 -1.75
C ASN A 79 -20.10 36.03 -1.76
N SER A 80 -21.01 36.92 -1.51
CA SER A 80 -22.46 36.82 -1.64
C SER A 80 -22.85 36.38 -3.07
N GLU A 81 -23.82 35.46 -3.18
CA GLU A 81 -25.05 35.69 -3.92
C GLU A 81 -25.88 34.40 -4.06
N ASN A 82 -27.14 34.57 -3.76
CA ASN A 82 -28.31 33.75 -3.96
C ASN A 82 -28.26 32.69 -5.07
N LEU A 83 -28.67 31.47 -4.74
CA LEU A 83 -29.51 30.67 -5.65
C LEU A 83 -30.39 29.71 -4.83
N GLN A 84 -31.61 30.11 -4.61
CA GLN A 84 -32.76 29.22 -4.37
C GLN A 84 -32.98 28.37 -5.62
N GLY A 85 -32.85 27.06 -5.48
CA GLY A 85 -33.13 26.09 -6.55
C GLY A 85 -34.21 25.11 -6.09
N ASN A 86 -35.40 25.28 -6.63
CA ASN A 86 -36.61 24.50 -6.43
C ASN A 86 -36.38 22.98 -6.59
N VAL A 87 -36.83 22.24 -5.59
CA VAL A 87 -37.10 20.80 -5.69
C VAL A 87 -38.47 20.64 -6.34
N MET A 88 -38.49 20.24 -7.60
CA MET A 88 -39.72 19.83 -8.30
C MET A 88 -39.92 18.32 -8.11
N ASN A 89 -40.85 17.96 -7.24
CA ASN A 89 -41.42 16.64 -7.17
C ASN A 89 -42.31 16.40 -8.40
N LYS A 90 -41.95 15.45 -9.25
CA LYS A 90 -42.85 14.93 -10.30
C LYS A 90 -43.30 13.55 -9.87
N TYR A 91 -44.53 13.46 -9.38
CA TYR A 91 -45.26 12.21 -9.23
C TYR A 91 -45.76 11.81 -10.65
N VAL A 92 -45.39 10.62 -11.11
CA VAL A 92 -46.12 9.96 -12.21
C VAL A 92 -46.77 8.73 -11.60
N ALA A 93 -48.07 8.80 -11.47
CA ALA A 93 -48.90 7.64 -11.18
C ALA A 93 -49.46 7.17 -12.53
N ASP A 94 -49.06 5.95 -12.94
CA ASP A 94 -49.84 5.20 -13.92
C ASP A 94 -50.17 3.84 -13.32
N GLY A 95 -51.48 3.60 -13.16
CA GLY A 95 -52.01 2.36 -12.74
C GLY A 95 -52.27 1.43 -13.91
N GLU A 96 -52.10 0.13 -13.69
CA GLU A 96 -53.09 -0.91 -13.99
C GLU A 96 -52.54 -2.31 -13.63
N ARG A 97 -53.26 -2.97 -12.69
CA ARG A 97 -53.57 -4.40 -12.48
C ARG A 97 -52.67 -5.50 -13.09
N ALA A 98 -52.13 -6.40 -12.32
CA ALA A 98 -52.73 -7.59 -11.73
C ALA A 98 -51.63 -8.52 -11.17
N ASP A 99 -51.94 -9.07 -10.02
CA ASP A 99 -51.79 -10.45 -9.56
C ASP A 99 -50.51 -10.91 -8.86
N ASN A 100 -50.71 -11.24 -7.59
CA ASN A 100 -50.06 -12.23 -6.71
C ASN A 100 -48.52 -12.35 -6.66
N GLY A 101 -47.97 -11.69 -5.67
CA GLY A 101 -46.61 -11.89 -5.14
C GLY A 101 -46.28 -10.76 -4.16
N SER A 102 -45.85 -11.08 -2.97
CA SER A 102 -45.50 -10.14 -1.91
C SER A 102 -44.39 -9.15 -2.33
N ASP A 103 -44.75 -8.12 -3.06
CA ASP A 103 -43.83 -7.06 -3.47
C ASP A 103 -43.97 -5.89 -2.49
N THR A 104 -42.95 -5.70 -1.67
CA THR A 104 -42.73 -4.45 -0.95
C THR A 104 -42.34 -3.35 -1.97
N PRO A 105 -43.00 -2.21 -1.96
CA PRO A 105 -42.71 -1.12 -2.92
C PRO A 105 -41.29 -0.59 -2.72
N SER A 106 -40.51 -0.56 -3.79
CA SER A 106 -39.14 0.00 -3.81
C SER A 106 -39.09 1.28 -4.63
N LEU A 107 -38.50 2.34 -4.08
CA LEU A 107 -38.27 3.60 -4.75
C LEU A 107 -36.81 3.70 -5.23
N GLU A 108 -36.64 3.97 -6.53
CA GLU A 108 -35.31 4.30 -7.08
C GLU A 108 -35.05 5.80 -6.94
N VAL A 109 -34.04 6.17 -6.17
CA VAL A 109 -33.61 7.56 -5.99
C VAL A 109 -32.31 7.81 -6.74
N ASN A 110 -32.36 8.75 -7.67
CA ASN A 110 -31.20 9.17 -8.47
C ASN A 110 -30.43 10.30 -7.72
N VAL A 111 -29.29 10.00 -7.13
CA VAL A 111 -28.47 10.99 -6.43
C VAL A 111 -27.31 11.39 -7.35
N ARG A 112 -27.47 12.56 -8.01
CA ARG A 112 -26.41 13.30 -8.75
C ARG A 112 -25.27 12.43 -9.32
N GLY A 113 -25.56 11.70 -10.39
CA GLY A 113 -24.51 11.09 -11.25
C GLY A 113 -23.76 9.87 -10.70
N ARG A 114 -24.15 9.30 -9.54
CA ARG A 114 -23.55 8.10 -8.96
C ARG A 114 -24.61 7.08 -8.56
N LYS A 115 -24.53 5.87 -9.14
CA LYS A 115 -25.24 4.62 -8.83
C LYS A 115 -26.68 4.75 -8.27
N ARG A 116 -27.63 4.13 -8.99
CA ARG A 116 -29.00 3.93 -8.53
C ARG A 116 -29.00 3.22 -7.16
N VAL A 117 -29.64 3.82 -6.18
CA VAL A 117 -29.82 3.23 -4.85
C VAL A 117 -31.28 2.81 -4.74
N THR A 118 -31.52 1.53 -4.60
CA THR A 118 -32.87 0.98 -4.33
C THR A 118 -33.15 1.11 -2.83
N VAL A 119 -34.22 1.77 -2.46
CA VAL A 119 -34.65 1.99 -1.08
C VAL A 119 -35.96 1.22 -0.86
N GLU A 120 -35.98 0.32 0.11
CA GLU A 120 -37.24 -0.29 0.57
C GLU A 120 -38.02 0.73 1.40
N VAL A 121 -39.25 0.92 1.03
CA VAL A 121 -40.19 1.82 1.73
C VAL A 121 -41.11 0.96 2.57
N SER A 122 -41.09 1.11 3.88
CA SER A 122 -42.04 0.55 4.81
C SER A 122 -42.64 1.66 5.68
N HIS A 123 -43.81 1.41 6.26
CA HIS A 123 -44.41 2.29 7.24
C HIS A 123 -44.24 1.64 8.63
N ASP A 124 -43.98 2.44 9.65
CA ASP A 124 -44.00 1.97 11.04
C ASP A 124 -45.43 1.85 11.58
N GLU A 125 -45.56 1.49 12.86
CA GLU A 125 -46.85 1.29 13.51
C GLU A 125 -47.66 2.60 13.64
N ASP A 126 -47.02 3.75 13.55
CA ASP A 126 -47.63 5.07 13.59
C ASP A 126 -47.96 5.61 12.19
N GLY A 127 -47.63 4.87 11.13
CA GLY A 127 -47.87 5.20 9.72
C GLY A 127 -46.82 6.08 9.10
N ASP A 128 -45.71 6.33 9.78
CA ASP A 128 -44.58 7.11 9.28
C ASP A 128 -43.69 6.31 8.32
N LEU A 129 -43.13 7.00 7.34
CA LEU A 129 -42.37 6.42 6.24
C LEU A 129 -40.96 6.02 6.69
N VAL A 130 -40.69 4.75 6.83
CA VAL A 130 -39.37 4.19 7.18
C VAL A 130 -38.60 3.81 5.94
N LEU A 131 -37.60 4.57 5.60
CA LEU A 131 -36.69 4.31 4.47
C LEU A 131 -35.54 3.39 4.91
N ARG A 132 -35.63 2.11 4.58
CA ARG A 132 -34.50 1.16 4.76
C ARG A 132 -33.68 1.09 3.50
N ARG A 133 -32.42 1.54 3.57
CA ARG A 133 -31.47 1.28 2.47
C ARG A 133 -31.22 -0.21 2.39
N LYS A 134 -31.57 -0.83 1.26
CA LYS A 134 -31.00 -2.16 0.94
C LYS A 134 -29.48 -1.99 0.88
N LYS A 135 -28.77 -2.46 1.90
CA LYS A 135 -27.37 -2.78 1.74
C LYS A 135 -27.33 -3.86 0.66
N HIS A 136 -26.96 -3.51 -0.59
CA HIS A 136 -26.37 -4.50 -1.48
C HIS A 136 -25.13 -5.01 -0.74
N GLN A 137 -25.31 -6.09 -0.02
CA GLN A 137 -24.23 -6.90 0.49
C GLN A 137 -23.62 -7.65 -0.70
N SER A 138 -22.80 -6.97 -1.50
CA SER A 138 -21.57 -7.62 -1.89
C SER A 138 -20.79 -7.68 -0.56
N GLN A 139 -20.72 -8.83 0.04
CA GLN A 139 -19.88 -9.10 1.20
C GLN A 139 -18.43 -8.95 0.71
N GLU A 140 -17.97 -7.70 0.59
CA GLU A 140 -16.55 -7.43 0.48
C GLU A 140 -15.97 -7.76 1.84
N ASP A 141 -15.20 -8.82 1.91
CA ASP A 141 -14.45 -9.11 3.12
C ASP A 141 -13.44 -7.98 3.31
N VAL A 142 -13.58 -7.28 4.40
CA VAL A 142 -12.71 -6.16 4.75
C VAL A 142 -11.69 -6.63 5.77
N LEU A 143 -10.41 -6.50 5.43
CA LEU A 143 -9.29 -6.71 6.32
C LEU A 143 -8.71 -5.36 6.73
N PHE A 144 -8.21 -5.25 7.94
CA PHE A 144 -7.48 -4.07 8.41
C PHE A 144 -6.05 -4.44 8.79
N LEU A 145 -5.08 -3.72 8.25
CA LEU A 145 -3.72 -3.71 8.78
C LEU A 145 -3.58 -2.58 9.78
N THR A 146 -2.88 -2.83 10.87
CA THR A 146 -2.59 -1.82 11.89
C THR A 146 -1.11 -1.45 11.77
N ILE A 147 -0.81 -0.26 11.26
CA ILE A 147 0.55 0.17 10.92
C ILE A 147 0.96 1.36 11.78
N GLN A 148 2.04 1.19 12.52
CA GLN A 148 2.75 2.27 13.20
C GLN A 148 3.69 2.96 12.22
N HIS A 149 3.67 4.28 12.19
CA HIS A 149 4.49 5.09 11.31
C HIS A 149 4.65 6.51 11.83
N SER A 150 5.57 7.29 11.28
CA SER A 150 5.72 8.73 11.52
C SER A 150 4.89 9.51 10.51
N LEU A 151 4.31 10.67 10.91
CA LEU A 151 3.56 11.55 10.01
C LEU A 151 4.47 12.52 9.24
N ALA A 152 5.58 12.92 9.86
CA ALA A 152 6.59 13.81 9.30
C ALA A 152 7.97 13.38 9.79
N THR A 153 8.95 13.38 8.91
CA THR A 153 10.35 13.03 9.21
C THR A 153 11.31 13.85 8.38
N GLY A 154 12.57 13.92 8.80
CA GLY A 154 13.66 14.34 7.90
C GLY A 154 13.89 13.30 6.80
N LEU A 155 14.68 13.68 5.78
CA LEU A 155 15.00 12.79 4.64
C LEU A 155 15.75 11.52 5.05
N ASP A 156 16.49 11.55 6.12
CA ASP A 156 17.24 10.41 6.68
C ASP A 156 16.35 9.37 7.38
N SER A 157 15.10 9.71 7.62
CA SER A 157 14.13 8.88 8.35
C SER A 157 12.83 8.64 7.57
N VAL A 158 12.84 8.87 6.26
CA VAL A 158 11.65 8.71 5.38
C VAL A 158 11.09 7.28 5.38
N GLY A 159 11.91 6.27 5.68
CA GLY A 159 11.48 4.88 5.85
C GLY A 159 10.49 4.68 7.01
N GLU A 160 10.40 5.61 7.97
CA GLU A 160 9.41 5.55 9.04
C GLU A 160 7.99 5.96 8.59
N GLN A 161 7.80 6.34 7.34
CA GLN A 161 6.53 6.81 6.80
C GLN A 161 5.90 5.77 5.84
N ILE A 162 4.60 5.93 5.57
CA ILE A 162 3.89 5.15 4.56
C ILE A 162 3.79 5.99 3.28
N TRP A 163 4.13 5.40 2.15
CA TRP A 163 4.16 6.04 0.84
C TRP A 163 3.20 5.39 -0.14
N ASN A 164 2.68 6.16 -1.11
CA ASN A 164 1.71 5.68 -2.09
C ASN A 164 2.24 4.54 -2.98
N GLY A 165 3.55 4.49 -3.25
CA GLY A 165 4.16 3.38 -3.98
C GLY A 165 4.03 2.04 -3.24
N ALA A 166 4.14 2.04 -1.90
CA ALA A 166 3.90 0.84 -1.11
C ALA A 166 2.43 0.36 -1.20
N MET A 167 1.48 1.29 -1.24
CA MET A 167 0.06 0.98 -1.44
C MET A 167 -0.23 0.45 -2.84
N LEU A 168 0.40 1.03 -3.87
CA LEU A 168 0.31 0.54 -5.25
C LEU A 168 0.89 -0.89 -5.38
N MET A 169 2.05 -1.15 -4.77
CA MET A 169 2.67 -2.47 -4.75
C MET A 169 1.78 -3.49 -4.02
N ALA A 170 1.18 -3.10 -2.89
CA ALA A 170 0.24 -3.94 -2.16
C ALA A 170 -0.99 -4.31 -3.01
N ASP A 171 -1.58 -3.35 -3.73
CA ASP A 171 -2.68 -3.60 -4.67
C ASP A 171 -2.25 -4.54 -5.81
N PHE A 172 -1.03 -4.35 -6.35
CA PHE A 172 -0.49 -5.21 -7.40
C PHE A 172 -0.30 -6.65 -6.92
N ILE A 173 0.20 -6.85 -5.71
CA ILE A 173 0.37 -8.18 -5.10
C ILE A 173 -0.98 -8.87 -4.94
N ILE A 174 -2.00 -8.17 -4.41
CA ILE A 174 -3.34 -8.72 -4.23
C ILE A 174 -3.95 -9.10 -5.59
N HIS A 175 -3.79 -8.25 -6.60
CA HIS A 175 -4.31 -8.51 -7.94
C HIS A 175 -3.63 -9.70 -8.61
N ASN A 176 -2.32 -9.83 -8.46
CA ASN A 176 -1.49 -10.86 -9.08
C ASN A 176 -1.05 -11.95 -8.08
N LYS A 177 -1.87 -12.26 -7.10
CA LYS A 177 -1.53 -13.17 -5.99
C LYS A 177 -0.94 -14.52 -6.43
N THR A 178 -1.32 -15.03 -7.61
CA THR A 178 -0.78 -16.28 -8.17
C THR A 178 0.70 -16.22 -8.49
N VAL A 179 1.24 -15.04 -8.79
CA VAL A 179 2.68 -14.83 -9.03
C VAL A 179 3.49 -14.99 -7.74
N PHE A 180 2.91 -14.52 -6.63
CA PHE A 180 3.57 -14.44 -5.33
C PHE A 180 3.33 -15.67 -4.46
N LYS A 181 2.28 -16.46 -4.81
CA LYS A 181 1.83 -17.58 -3.99
C LYS A 181 2.92 -18.61 -3.77
N ASP A 182 3.14 -18.96 -2.50
CA ASP A 182 4.11 -19.97 -2.03
C ASP A 182 5.58 -19.65 -2.41
N GLN A 183 5.87 -18.43 -2.87
CA GLN A 183 7.23 -17.99 -3.24
C GLN A 183 7.99 -17.43 -2.03
N SER A 184 9.32 -17.37 -2.18
CA SER A 184 10.18 -16.55 -1.33
C SER A 184 10.40 -15.21 -2.02
N LEU A 185 10.24 -14.12 -1.27
CA LEU A 185 10.33 -12.75 -1.75
C LEU A 185 11.40 -11.96 -1.00
N LEU A 186 11.98 -10.98 -1.67
CA LEU A 186 12.87 -9.99 -1.07
C LEU A 186 12.30 -8.59 -1.32
N GLU A 187 11.98 -7.85 -0.27
CA GLU A 187 11.65 -6.43 -0.36
C GLU A 187 12.87 -5.60 0.01
N LEU A 188 13.22 -4.67 -0.87
CA LEU A 188 14.33 -3.72 -0.75
C LEU A 188 13.77 -2.36 -0.39
N GLY A 189 14.17 -1.78 0.76
CA GLY A 189 13.64 -0.51 1.25
C GLY A 189 12.19 -0.64 1.72
N ALA A 190 11.94 -1.57 2.64
CA ALA A 190 10.59 -1.92 3.10
C ALA A 190 9.93 -0.86 3.98
N GLY A 191 10.70 0.07 4.55
CA GLY A 191 10.19 1.11 5.43
C GLY A 191 9.36 0.55 6.57
N THR A 192 8.08 0.92 6.61
CA THR A 192 7.15 0.44 7.65
C THR A 192 6.70 -1.03 7.49
N GLY A 193 7.10 -1.71 6.42
CA GLY A 193 6.80 -3.13 6.18
C GLY A 193 5.42 -3.43 5.59
N VAL A 194 4.65 -2.43 5.16
CA VAL A 194 3.29 -2.62 4.63
C VAL A 194 3.26 -3.60 3.47
N THR A 195 4.16 -3.46 2.50
CA THR A 195 4.25 -4.33 1.32
C THR A 195 4.60 -5.76 1.71
N SER A 196 5.58 -5.94 2.61
CA SER A 196 5.96 -7.25 3.15
C SER A 196 4.81 -7.96 3.86
N ILE A 197 4.01 -7.24 4.66
CA ILE A 197 2.83 -7.79 5.35
C ILE A 197 1.79 -8.28 4.33
N VAL A 198 1.49 -7.48 3.30
CA VAL A 198 0.54 -7.88 2.24
C VAL A 198 1.11 -9.05 1.42
N ALA A 199 2.40 -9.04 1.13
CA ALA A 199 3.07 -10.14 0.42
C ALA A 199 2.99 -11.46 1.20
N ALA A 200 3.17 -11.43 2.51
CA ALA A 200 3.09 -12.61 3.38
C ALA A 200 1.69 -13.24 3.43
N MET A 201 0.64 -12.53 3.00
CA MET A 201 -0.69 -13.14 2.83
C MET A 201 -0.67 -14.28 1.80
N TYR A 202 0.25 -14.24 0.87
CA TYR A 202 0.36 -15.18 -0.25
C TYR A 202 1.72 -15.90 -0.31
N ALA A 203 2.80 -15.21 -0.04
CA ALA A 203 4.16 -15.73 -0.12
C ALA A 203 4.53 -16.53 1.13
N HIS A 204 5.33 -17.60 0.96
CA HIS A 204 5.77 -18.44 2.06
C HIS A 204 6.80 -17.72 2.96
N THR A 205 7.76 -17.04 2.36
CA THR A 205 8.81 -16.31 3.10
C THR A 205 9.03 -14.94 2.48
N VAL A 206 9.05 -13.89 3.28
CA VAL A 206 9.37 -12.53 2.85
C VAL A 206 10.55 -12.02 3.65
N PHE A 207 11.66 -11.71 2.96
CA PHE A 207 12.74 -10.91 3.55
C PHE A 207 12.36 -9.44 3.40
N CYS A 208 12.03 -8.82 4.53
CA CYS A 208 11.68 -7.41 4.67
C CYS A 208 12.95 -6.65 5.02
N THR A 209 13.56 -5.94 4.07
CA THR A 209 14.88 -5.35 4.30
C THR A 209 14.89 -3.84 4.17
N ASP A 210 15.62 -3.19 5.06
CA ASP A 210 15.85 -1.75 5.10
C ASP A 210 17.16 -1.44 5.82
N ILE A 211 17.44 -0.17 6.09
CA ILE A 211 18.59 0.33 6.86
C ILE A 211 18.11 1.14 8.07
N GLY A 212 18.86 1.05 9.16
CA GLY A 212 18.63 1.83 10.38
C GLY A 212 17.72 1.13 11.40
N ASP A 213 18.20 1.12 12.64
CA ASP A 213 17.56 0.35 13.72
C ASP A 213 16.13 0.77 14.01
N ASN A 214 15.79 2.07 13.88
CA ASN A 214 14.43 2.56 14.12
C ASN A 214 13.46 2.07 13.07
N VAL A 215 13.81 2.18 11.78
CA VAL A 215 12.99 1.71 10.66
C VAL A 215 12.77 0.20 10.77
N LEU A 216 13.83 -0.57 11.02
CA LEU A 216 13.76 -2.02 11.16
C LEU A 216 12.91 -2.47 12.35
N ARG A 217 12.96 -1.75 13.50
CA ARG A 217 12.07 -2.00 14.63
C ARG A 217 10.62 -1.70 14.30
N ILE A 218 10.33 -0.57 13.64
CA ILE A 218 8.97 -0.23 13.18
C ILE A 218 8.46 -1.33 12.24
N ALA A 219 9.25 -1.75 11.26
CA ALA A 219 8.88 -2.82 10.34
C ALA A 219 8.58 -4.13 11.09
N ARG A 220 9.46 -4.57 11.99
CA ARG A 220 9.26 -5.77 12.80
C ARG A 220 7.99 -5.69 13.64
N ASP A 221 7.81 -4.61 14.39
CA ASP A 221 6.65 -4.42 15.25
C ASP A 221 5.35 -4.38 14.46
N ASN A 222 5.36 -3.83 13.25
CA ASN A 222 4.23 -3.87 12.33
C ASN A 222 3.96 -5.27 11.79
N CYS A 223 5.00 -6.03 11.43
CA CYS A 223 4.87 -7.42 11.00
C CYS A 223 4.27 -8.29 12.12
N GLU A 224 4.76 -8.17 13.34
CA GLU A 224 4.25 -8.88 14.52
C GLU A 224 2.80 -8.52 14.83
N ARG A 225 2.45 -7.23 14.79
CA ARG A 225 1.09 -6.73 15.04
C ARG A 225 0.07 -7.26 14.03
N ASN A 226 0.50 -7.59 12.82
CA ASN A 226 -0.35 -8.09 11.74
C ASN A 226 -0.20 -9.59 11.47
N MET A 227 0.42 -10.37 12.36
CA MET A 227 0.65 -11.82 12.18
C MET A 227 -0.65 -12.63 11.93
N SER A 228 -1.80 -12.14 12.40
CA SER A 228 -3.09 -12.77 12.16
C SER A 228 -3.59 -12.63 10.71
N THR A 229 -2.98 -11.76 9.91
CA THR A 229 -3.44 -11.46 8.55
C THR A 229 -2.85 -12.39 7.48
N TYR A 230 -1.88 -13.22 7.84
CA TYR A 230 -1.27 -14.22 6.95
C TYR A 230 -1.18 -15.60 7.59
N PRO A 231 -1.02 -16.69 6.80
CA PRO A 231 -0.95 -18.05 7.31
C PRO A 231 0.19 -18.23 8.32
N GLY A 232 -0.02 -19.01 9.39
CA GLY A 232 1.00 -19.26 10.40
C GLY A 232 2.20 -20.08 9.91
N SER A 233 2.13 -20.66 8.71
CA SER A 233 3.25 -21.29 8.00
C SER A 233 4.09 -20.29 7.20
N HIS A 234 3.61 -19.06 7.01
CA HIS A 234 4.33 -18.00 6.31
C HIS A 234 5.11 -17.16 7.32
N GLN A 235 6.21 -16.59 6.88
CA GLN A 235 7.08 -15.82 7.75
C GLN A 235 7.59 -14.54 7.09
N ILE A 236 7.80 -13.52 7.90
CA ILE A 236 8.49 -12.30 7.50
C ILE A 236 9.78 -12.22 8.33
N LEU A 237 10.90 -12.09 7.64
CA LEU A 237 12.22 -11.96 8.24
C LEU A 237 12.70 -10.52 8.03
N VAL A 238 12.67 -9.70 9.09
CA VAL A 238 13.16 -8.33 9.04
C VAL A 238 14.67 -8.34 9.18
N ARG A 239 15.39 -7.81 8.17
CA ARG A 239 16.85 -7.84 8.10
C ARG A 239 17.41 -6.51 7.63
N GLU A 240 18.60 -6.18 8.11
CA GLU A 240 19.34 -5.00 7.64
C GLU A 240 20.01 -5.30 6.29
N MET A 241 19.79 -4.41 5.33
CA MET A 241 20.46 -4.45 4.03
C MET A 241 20.83 -3.04 3.59
N ASP A 242 22.10 -2.70 3.70
CA ASP A 242 22.68 -1.42 3.31
C ASP A 242 23.19 -1.51 1.86
N TRP A 243 22.55 -0.79 0.94
CA TRP A 243 22.92 -0.84 -0.47
C TRP A 243 24.29 -0.21 -0.79
N PHE A 244 24.82 0.59 0.12
CA PHE A 244 26.16 1.18 -0.02
C PHE A 244 27.29 0.20 0.36
N LYS A 245 26.92 -0.97 0.95
CA LYS A 245 27.84 -2.01 1.38
C LYS A 245 27.61 -3.31 0.62
N ASP A 246 28.60 -4.17 0.66
CA ASP A 246 28.41 -5.54 0.20
C ASP A 246 27.58 -6.33 1.25
N LEU A 247 26.81 -7.33 0.79
CA LEU A 247 25.94 -8.13 1.68
C LEU A 247 26.70 -8.76 2.87
N SER A 248 28.00 -9.04 2.68
CA SER A 248 28.87 -9.60 3.73
C SER A 248 29.32 -8.60 4.78
N GLU A 249 29.15 -7.30 4.56
CA GLU A 249 29.61 -6.22 5.45
C GLU A 249 28.57 -5.81 6.49
N GLY A 250 27.55 -6.65 6.72
CA GLY A 250 26.49 -6.39 7.69
C GLY A 250 27.00 -6.35 9.13
N ARG A 251 26.26 -5.66 10.01
CA ARG A 251 26.57 -5.55 11.44
C ARG A 251 26.23 -6.86 12.16
N ALA A 252 27.17 -7.78 12.27
CA ALA A 252 26.98 -9.12 12.88
C ALA A 252 26.39 -9.09 14.32
N GLN A 253 26.48 -7.96 15.02
CA GLN A 253 25.93 -7.77 16.37
C GLN A 253 24.52 -7.19 16.38
N SER A 254 24.00 -6.78 15.21
CA SER A 254 22.63 -6.28 15.09
C SER A 254 21.62 -7.43 15.24
N GLU A 255 20.50 -7.19 15.89
CA GLU A 255 19.37 -8.11 15.92
C GLU A 255 18.77 -8.35 14.51
N PHE A 256 19.04 -7.44 13.58
CA PHE A 256 18.59 -7.50 12.18
C PHE A 256 19.69 -8.01 11.23
N TYR A 257 20.76 -8.57 11.75
CA TYR A 257 21.85 -9.08 10.93
C TYR A 257 21.36 -10.14 9.93
N LEU A 258 21.70 -9.93 8.65
CA LEU A 258 21.48 -10.92 7.61
C LEU A 258 22.61 -11.93 7.66
N SER A 259 22.37 -13.11 8.26
CA SER A 259 23.36 -14.15 8.42
C SER A 259 23.88 -14.71 7.09
N GLU A 260 25.08 -15.32 7.08
CA GLU A 260 25.65 -15.90 5.86
C GLU A 260 24.72 -16.92 5.19
N SER A 261 24.01 -17.73 5.98
CA SER A 261 23.03 -18.68 5.47
C SER A 261 21.82 -17.97 4.84
N GLU A 262 21.36 -16.87 5.41
CA GLU A 262 20.27 -16.06 4.85
C GLU A 262 20.72 -15.29 3.60
N GLN A 263 21.97 -14.82 3.55
CA GLN A 263 22.54 -14.19 2.35
C GLN A 263 22.52 -15.15 1.16
N GLU A 264 22.83 -16.44 1.39
CA GLU A 264 22.78 -17.43 0.33
C GLU A 264 21.32 -17.70 -0.13
N VAL A 265 20.37 -17.71 0.80
CA VAL A 265 18.93 -17.77 0.46
C VAL A 265 18.52 -16.54 -0.37
N VAL A 266 18.86 -15.34 0.08
CA VAL A 266 18.52 -14.06 -0.57
C VAL A 266 19.07 -14.00 -1.99
N LYS A 267 20.31 -14.45 -2.23
CA LYS A 267 20.89 -14.54 -3.58
C LYS A 267 20.08 -15.44 -4.53
N ASN A 268 19.31 -16.39 -4.00
CA ASN A 268 18.53 -17.35 -4.78
C ASN A 268 17.04 -17.00 -4.87
N ILE A 269 16.56 -15.93 -4.23
CA ILE A 269 15.15 -15.47 -4.29
C ILE A 269 14.80 -15.05 -5.72
N PRO A 270 13.70 -15.60 -6.29
CA PRO A 270 13.32 -15.30 -7.67
C PRO A 270 12.58 -13.99 -7.88
N ILE A 271 11.93 -13.46 -6.82
CA ILE A 271 11.09 -12.27 -6.89
C ILE A 271 11.57 -11.23 -5.90
N LEU A 272 11.93 -10.07 -6.41
CA LEU A 272 12.32 -8.90 -5.65
C LEU A 272 11.22 -7.83 -5.77
N MET A 273 11.09 -6.99 -4.75
CA MET A 273 10.15 -5.86 -4.70
C MET A 273 10.84 -4.64 -4.13
N ALA A 274 10.42 -3.46 -4.58
CA ALA A 274 10.83 -2.18 -4.02
C ALA A 274 9.71 -1.15 -4.21
N ALA A 275 9.42 -0.35 -3.19
CA ALA A 275 8.34 0.63 -3.23
C ALA A 275 8.79 1.99 -2.71
N ASP A 276 8.67 3.03 -3.55
CA ASP A 276 9.06 4.43 -3.28
C ASP A 276 10.51 4.62 -2.81
N VAL A 277 11.44 3.81 -3.32
CA VAL A 277 12.87 3.86 -2.99
C VAL A 277 13.68 4.85 -3.85
N ILE A 278 13.03 5.53 -4.80
CA ILE A 278 13.66 6.43 -5.77
C ILE A 278 13.42 7.88 -5.35
N TYR A 279 14.20 8.37 -4.41
CA TYR A 279 14.07 9.74 -3.88
C TYR A 279 15.43 10.48 -3.73
N ASP A 280 16.52 9.76 -3.72
CA ASP A 280 17.89 10.27 -3.63
C ASP A 280 18.75 9.66 -4.74
N ILE A 281 19.63 10.45 -5.36
CA ILE A 281 20.43 10.03 -6.52
C ILE A 281 21.45 8.96 -6.12
N ASP A 282 22.16 9.16 -5.01
CA ASP A 282 23.22 8.25 -4.56
C ASP A 282 22.61 6.94 -4.07
N ALA A 283 21.49 6.99 -3.33
CA ALA A 283 20.74 5.82 -2.91
C ALA A 283 20.19 5.05 -4.11
N THR A 284 19.69 5.75 -5.15
CA THR A 284 19.23 5.13 -6.40
C THR A 284 20.37 4.41 -7.11
N ALA A 285 21.55 5.02 -7.22
CA ALA A 285 22.71 4.36 -7.82
C ALA A 285 23.15 3.11 -7.03
N ALA A 286 23.19 3.21 -5.70
CA ALA A 286 23.50 2.09 -4.81
C ALA A 286 22.46 0.96 -4.92
N PHE A 287 21.16 1.30 -4.99
CA PHE A 287 20.06 0.35 -5.24
C PHE A 287 20.28 -0.41 -6.55
N PHE A 288 20.58 0.28 -7.66
CA PHE A 288 20.81 -0.38 -8.96
C PHE A 288 22.06 -1.27 -8.95
N LYS A 289 23.12 -0.89 -8.21
CA LYS A 289 24.29 -1.77 -7.98
C LYS A 289 23.88 -3.05 -7.26
N THR A 290 23.08 -2.92 -6.21
CA THR A 290 22.59 -4.04 -5.40
C THR A 290 21.68 -4.97 -6.19
N ILE A 291 20.69 -4.45 -6.94
CA ILE A 291 19.82 -5.30 -7.76
C ILE A 291 20.58 -6.00 -8.89
N LYS A 292 21.54 -5.32 -9.53
CA LYS A 292 22.39 -5.95 -10.53
C LYS A 292 23.16 -7.14 -9.93
N HIS A 293 23.72 -7.00 -8.73
CA HIS A 293 24.37 -8.08 -8.01
C HIS A 293 23.39 -9.24 -7.71
N LEU A 294 22.25 -8.95 -7.07
CA LEU A 294 21.25 -9.95 -6.70
C LEU A 294 20.63 -10.66 -7.90
N MET A 295 20.43 -9.97 -9.00
CA MET A 295 19.81 -10.51 -10.21
C MET A 295 20.81 -11.15 -11.19
N SER A 296 22.11 -11.12 -10.88
CA SER A 296 23.17 -11.75 -11.68
C SER A 296 23.41 -13.23 -11.35
N HIS A 297 22.62 -13.83 -10.48
CA HIS A 297 22.67 -15.27 -10.20
C HIS A 297 21.94 -16.08 -11.27
N PRO A 298 22.34 -17.34 -11.53
CA PRO A 298 22.00 -18.09 -12.76
C PRO A 298 20.54 -18.53 -12.90
N LYS A 299 19.63 -18.01 -12.11
CA LYS A 299 18.17 -18.22 -12.24
C LYS A 299 17.51 -16.95 -12.76
N GLU A 300 16.49 -17.09 -13.58
CA GLU A 300 15.64 -15.98 -13.98
C GLU A 300 15.00 -15.34 -12.74
N LYS A 301 15.09 -14.01 -12.66
CA LYS A 301 14.50 -13.24 -11.55
C LYS A 301 13.65 -12.10 -12.07
N SER A 302 12.68 -11.73 -11.30
CA SER A 302 11.84 -10.54 -11.54
C SER A 302 11.94 -9.58 -10.36
N LEU A 303 12.15 -8.31 -10.65
CA LEU A 303 12.04 -7.22 -9.69
C LEU A 303 10.86 -6.36 -10.08
N TYR A 304 9.96 -6.08 -9.13
CA TYR A 304 8.86 -5.13 -9.27
C TYR A 304 9.21 -3.85 -8.50
N ILE A 305 9.08 -2.70 -9.16
CA ILE A 305 9.36 -1.39 -8.57
C ILE A 305 8.10 -0.54 -8.71
N ALA A 306 7.50 -0.15 -7.59
CA ALA A 306 6.44 0.85 -7.55
C ALA A 306 7.02 2.18 -7.06
N LEU A 307 6.70 3.28 -7.73
CA LEU A 307 7.20 4.59 -7.35
C LEU A 307 6.19 5.68 -7.69
N GLU A 308 6.24 6.79 -6.98
CA GLU A 308 5.55 8.00 -7.38
C GLU A 308 6.55 9.00 -7.97
N LYS A 309 6.32 9.40 -9.22
CA LYS A 309 7.13 10.44 -9.88
C LYS A 309 6.93 11.76 -9.14
N ARG A 310 7.94 12.19 -8.41
CA ARG A 310 7.92 13.43 -7.64
C ARG A 310 8.37 14.59 -8.52
N LEU A 311 7.44 15.53 -8.74
CA LEU A 311 7.71 16.75 -9.49
C LEU A 311 8.17 17.82 -8.53
N VAL A 312 9.32 18.41 -8.80
CA VAL A 312 9.88 19.55 -8.07
C VAL A 312 10.03 20.74 -9.00
N PHE A 313 9.69 21.94 -8.51
CA PHE A 313 9.95 23.17 -9.24
C PHE A 313 11.43 23.55 -9.03
N THR A 314 12.19 23.56 -10.12
CA THR A 314 13.59 23.98 -10.10
C THR A 314 13.70 25.46 -10.37
N VAL A 315 14.25 26.21 -9.42
CA VAL A 315 14.44 27.67 -9.54
C VAL A 315 15.52 28.00 -10.58
N SER A 316 16.47 27.07 -10.79
CA SER A 316 17.56 27.24 -11.78
C SER A 316 17.04 27.33 -13.21
N ASP A 317 16.05 26.48 -13.54
CA ASP A 317 15.56 26.35 -14.92
C ASP A 317 14.15 26.95 -15.09
N LEU A 318 13.55 27.43 -14.00
CA LEU A 318 12.16 27.92 -13.93
C LEU A 318 11.16 26.91 -14.50
N ASP A 319 11.44 25.62 -14.32
CA ASP A 319 10.64 24.52 -14.88
C ASP A 319 10.37 23.44 -13.83
N ILE A 320 9.42 22.58 -14.16
CA ILE A 320 9.08 21.41 -13.34
C ILE A 320 9.96 20.25 -13.79
N ALA A 321 10.81 19.78 -12.91
CA ALA A 321 11.71 18.65 -13.15
C ALA A 321 11.42 17.50 -12.19
N SER A 322 11.97 16.33 -12.48
CA SER A 322 11.93 15.16 -11.61
C SER A 322 13.30 14.47 -11.63
N PRO A 323 14.35 15.09 -11.03
CA PRO A 323 15.73 14.61 -11.17
C PRO A 323 15.91 13.16 -10.71
N GLY A 324 15.28 12.78 -9.60
CA GLY A 324 15.33 11.39 -9.11
C GLY A 324 14.71 10.40 -10.09
N TYR A 325 13.60 10.77 -10.72
CA TYR A 325 12.95 9.92 -11.73
C TYR A 325 13.77 9.86 -13.03
N GLU A 326 14.35 10.97 -13.47
CA GLU A 326 15.23 11.01 -14.64
C GLU A 326 16.44 10.12 -14.44
N HIS A 327 17.11 10.23 -13.29
CA HIS A 327 18.21 9.36 -12.93
C HIS A 327 17.80 7.88 -12.85
N PHE A 328 16.62 7.58 -12.30
CA PHE A 328 16.07 6.23 -12.32
C PHE A 328 15.93 5.68 -13.75
N ARG A 329 15.43 6.48 -14.69
CA ARG A 329 15.30 6.08 -16.10
C ARG A 329 16.67 5.80 -16.73
N GLU A 330 17.65 6.65 -16.47
CA GLU A 330 19.03 6.45 -16.92
C GLU A 330 19.61 5.13 -16.38
N CYS A 331 19.40 4.85 -15.09
CA CYS A 331 19.84 3.59 -14.48
C CYS A 331 19.17 2.36 -15.12
N LEU A 332 17.88 2.43 -15.47
CA LEU A 332 17.19 1.36 -16.20
C LEU A 332 17.80 1.14 -17.60
N ASP A 333 18.07 2.23 -18.33
CA ASP A 333 18.66 2.16 -19.68
C ASP A 333 20.09 1.60 -19.62
N ILE A 334 20.87 2.00 -18.62
CA ILE A 334 22.20 1.44 -18.37
C ILE A 334 22.12 -0.06 -18.04
N LEU A 335 21.19 -0.46 -17.16
CA LEU A 335 21.02 -1.85 -16.78
C LEU A 335 20.65 -2.72 -17.98
N GLN A 336 19.76 -2.21 -18.84
CA GLN A 336 19.30 -2.93 -20.04
C GLN A 336 20.36 -3.00 -21.14
N SER A 337 21.21 -1.95 -21.30
CA SER A 337 22.23 -1.88 -22.35
C SER A 337 23.50 -2.67 -22.02
N HIS A 338 23.79 -2.93 -20.75
CA HIS A 338 25.02 -3.59 -20.30
C HIS A 338 24.89 -5.10 -20.13
N GLY A 339 24.12 -5.78 -20.97
CA GLY A 339 24.09 -7.24 -21.03
C GLY A 339 25.48 -7.80 -21.40
N ASN A 340 26.19 -8.43 -20.45
CA ASN A 340 27.44 -9.11 -20.73
C ASN A 340 27.17 -10.33 -21.66
N PHE A 341 28.07 -10.63 -22.62
CA PHE A 341 27.95 -11.76 -23.50
C PHE A 341 27.74 -13.10 -22.76
N ASN A 342 28.22 -13.21 -21.51
CA ASN A 342 28.12 -14.41 -20.66
C ASN A 342 27.34 -14.14 -19.36
N GLY A 343 26.72 -12.97 -19.20
CA GLY A 343 25.95 -12.58 -18.02
C GLY A 343 24.45 -12.51 -18.30
N PRO A 344 23.65 -12.15 -17.29
CA PRO A 344 22.22 -11.96 -17.48
C PRO A 344 21.94 -10.78 -18.41
N GLN A 345 20.92 -10.96 -19.26
CA GLN A 345 20.31 -9.88 -20.01
C GLN A 345 19.15 -9.34 -19.17
N PHE A 346 19.09 -8.03 -19.04
CA PHE A 346 18.02 -7.35 -18.32
C PHE A 346 16.99 -6.82 -19.31
N HIS A 347 15.73 -7.01 -18.98
CA HIS A 347 14.61 -6.43 -19.69
C HIS A 347 13.78 -5.59 -18.72
N CYS A 348 13.58 -4.30 -19.04
CA CYS A 348 12.84 -3.34 -18.23
C CYS A 348 11.55 -2.98 -18.95
N GLU A 349 10.42 -3.10 -18.29
CA GLU A 349 9.10 -2.75 -18.83
C GLU A 349 8.27 -2.00 -17.78
N GLN A 350 7.55 -0.98 -18.23
CA GLN A 350 6.55 -0.31 -17.42
C GLN A 350 5.24 -1.10 -17.49
N LEU A 351 4.70 -1.47 -16.33
CA LEU A 351 3.45 -2.21 -16.23
C LEU A 351 2.26 -1.25 -16.13
N SER A 352 1.09 -1.70 -16.57
CA SER A 352 -0.15 -0.96 -16.39
C SER A 352 -0.54 -0.90 -14.91
N THR A 353 -1.00 0.25 -14.45
CA THR A 353 -1.56 0.47 -13.11
C THR A 353 -3.09 0.47 -13.08
N THR A 354 -3.75 -0.03 -14.14
CA THR A 354 -5.22 0.00 -14.29
C THR A 354 -5.95 -1.13 -13.55
N PHE A 355 -5.23 -2.01 -12.84
CA PHE A 355 -5.84 -3.05 -12.02
C PHE A 355 -6.66 -2.44 -10.85
N PRO A 356 -7.61 -3.20 -10.26
CA PRO A 356 -8.46 -2.73 -9.17
C PRO A 356 -7.65 -2.18 -7.99
N GLN A 357 -8.20 -1.18 -7.34
CA GLN A 357 -7.68 -0.63 -6.11
C GLN A 357 -8.34 -1.33 -4.91
N TYR A 358 -7.55 -2.00 -4.10
CA TYR A 358 -7.98 -2.73 -2.91
C TYR A 358 -7.73 -1.94 -1.63
N LEU A 359 -6.71 -1.08 -1.61
CA LEU A 359 -6.35 -0.22 -0.48
C LEU A 359 -6.88 1.20 -0.69
N ASN A 360 -7.12 1.92 0.42
CA ASN A 360 -7.59 3.30 0.35
C ASN A 360 -6.42 4.28 0.38
N TYR A 361 -6.04 4.80 -0.78
CA TYR A 361 -5.01 5.82 -0.97
C TYR A 361 -5.27 6.62 -2.25
N ASN A 362 -4.54 7.70 -2.48
CA ASN A 362 -4.62 8.46 -3.72
C ASN A 362 -3.79 7.78 -4.82
N ARG A 363 -4.44 7.05 -5.72
CA ARG A 363 -3.79 6.49 -6.91
C ARG A 363 -3.64 7.59 -7.96
N SER A 364 -2.62 8.43 -7.80
CA SER A 364 -2.33 9.53 -8.71
C SER A 364 -1.85 9.03 -10.08
N LYS A 365 -1.93 9.89 -11.11
CA LYS A 365 -1.37 9.61 -12.45
C LYS A 365 0.15 9.53 -12.48
N TYR A 366 0.81 9.91 -11.40
CA TYR A 366 2.27 9.89 -11.26
C TYR A 366 2.79 8.60 -10.63
N LEU A 367 1.87 7.73 -10.19
CA LEU A 367 2.23 6.40 -9.71
C LEU A 367 2.52 5.48 -10.88
N GLU A 368 3.70 4.89 -10.86
CA GLU A 368 4.19 3.97 -11.88
C GLU A 368 4.58 2.64 -11.27
N LEU A 369 4.46 1.60 -12.06
CA LEU A 369 4.90 0.25 -11.74
C LEU A 369 5.82 -0.24 -12.85
N TRP A 370 7.00 -0.71 -12.47
CA TRP A 370 8.02 -1.21 -13.37
C TRP A 370 8.36 -2.66 -13.06
N LYS A 371 8.73 -3.40 -14.09
CA LYS A 371 9.26 -4.75 -13.94
C LYS A 371 10.61 -4.84 -14.63
N VAL A 372 11.58 -5.36 -13.90
CA VAL A 372 12.90 -5.74 -14.42
C VAL A 372 13.02 -7.25 -14.37
N THR A 373 13.36 -7.87 -15.48
CA THR A 373 13.58 -9.32 -15.55
C THR A 373 15.02 -9.60 -15.96
N SER A 374 15.72 -10.49 -15.25
CA SER A 374 17.02 -10.98 -15.65
C SER A 374 16.89 -12.37 -16.28
N ARG A 375 17.46 -12.55 -17.47
CA ARG A 375 17.48 -13.83 -18.18
C ARG A 375 18.89 -14.18 -18.59
N PHE A 376 19.26 -15.44 -18.43
CA PHE A 376 20.52 -15.94 -18.89
C PHE A 376 20.37 -16.48 -20.31
N PRO A 377 21.37 -16.28 -21.20
CA PRO A 377 21.38 -16.90 -22.51
C PRO A 377 21.20 -18.43 -22.36
N LYS A 378 20.36 -19.03 -23.17
CA LYS A 378 20.27 -20.49 -23.22
C LYS A 378 21.58 -20.98 -23.76
N THR A 379 22.33 -21.76 -22.98
CA THR A 379 23.52 -22.49 -23.39
C THR A 379 23.15 -23.56 -24.43
#